data_d547bc247c735f53df07999defe311ff
#
_entry.id   d547bc247c735f53df07999defe311ff
#
_cell.length_a   1.000
_cell.length_b   1.000
_cell.length_c   1.000
_cell.angle_alpha   90.00
_cell.angle_beta   90.00
_cell.angle_gamma   90.00
#
_symmetry.space_group_name_H-M   'P 1'
#
loop_
_entity.id
_entity.type
_entity.pdbx_description
1 polymer ?
#
loop_
_entity_poly.entity_id
_entity_poly.type
_entity_poly.pdbx_seq_one_letter_code
_entity_poly.pdbx_strand_id
1 'polypeptide(L)'
;YSRLVRENLGTGAFMESSAGVNVTDVDGNVFYDLTGSYGVNIFGNDFYKECIAAAETRARALGPVLGPYHPVITDNVRRLCEISGLDEVSFHMSGTEAVMQAVRLARYHTKRSHLVRFAGAYHGWWGDVQPGIGNPVPAADSYTLADMSEASLRVLRRRRDIACVLVNPL
;
A
#
# COMPACT_ATOMS: atom_id res chain seq x y z
N TYR A 1 0.18 -8.86 -18.61
CA TYR A 1 1.24 -8.34 -19.48
C TYR A 1 0.89 -8.68 -20.93
N SER A 2 1.17 -7.75 -21.86
CA SER A 2 0.96 -8.02 -23.29
C SER A 2 1.89 -9.14 -23.76
N ARG A 3 1.49 -9.84 -24.84
CA ARG A 3 2.32 -10.88 -25.46
C ARG A 3 3.71 -10.36 -25.82
N LEU A 4 3.77 -9.12 -26.32
CA LEU A 4 5.01 -8.42 -26.67
C LEU A 4 5.97 -8.29 -25.47
N VAL A 5 5.46 -7.94 -24.30
CA VAL A 5 6.28 -7.80 -23.07
C VAL A 5 6.82 -9.16 -22.64
N ARG A 6 6.00 -10.21 -22.66
CA ARG A 6 6.44 -11.56 -22.29
C ARG A 6 7.50 -12.12 -23.23
N GLU A 7 7.33 -11.92 -24.53
CA GLU A 7 8.22 -12.48 -25.55
C GLU A 7 9.55 -11.70 -25.68
N ASN A 8 9.56 -10.40 -25.38
CA ASN A 8 10.75 -9.56 -25.58
C ASN A 8 11.52 -9.21 -24.30
N LEU A 9 10.89 -9.24 -23.13
CA LEU A 9 11.56 -8.89 -21.89
C LEU A 9 11.93 -10.10 -21.01
N GLY A 10 11.44 -11.30 -21.36
CA GLY A 10 11.75 -12.52 -20.61
C GLY A 10 11.44 -12.41 -19.11
N THR A 11 10.48 -11.55 -18.73
CA THR A 11 10.19 -11.17 -17.36
C THR A 11 9.37 -12.23 -16.62
N GLY A 12 9.96 -13.33 -16.33
CA GLY A 12 9.36 -14.40 -15.54
C GLY A 12 10.38 -14.99 -14.58
N ALA A 13 11.22 -14.14 -13.99
CA ALA A 13 12.22 -14.60 -13.03
C ALA A 13 11.56 -15.04 -11.72
N PHE A 14 11.89 -16.27 -11.29
CA PHE A 14 11.56 -16.77 -9.95
C PHE A 14 12.78 -16.53 -9.07
N MET A 15 12.62 -15.70 -8.03
CA MET A 15 13.69 -15.40 -7.10
C MET A 15 13.80 -16.50 -6.04
N GLU A 16 15.01 -17.02 -5.86
CA GLU A 16 15.32 -18.07 -4.89
C GLU A 16 15.89 -17.48 -3.59
N SER A 17 16.72 -16.45 -3.70
CA SER A 17 17.38 -15.86 -2.55
C SER A 17 17.67 -14.37 -2.72
N SER A 18 18.03 -13.72 -1.62
CA SER A 18 18.46 -12.33 -1.60
C SER A 18 19.59 -12.14 -0.60
N ALA A 19 20.50 -11.19 -0.86
CA ALA A 19 21.56 -10.79 0.07
C ALA A 19 21.99 -9.36 -0.21
N GLY A 20 22.13 -8.54 0.84
CA GLY A 20 22.44 -7.12 0.70
C GLY A 20 21.46 -6.41 -0.24
N VAL A 21 21.96 -5.96 -1.38
CA VAL A 21 21.17 -5.29 -2.43
C VAL A 21 20.88 -6.20 -3.63
N ASN A 22 21.25 -7.48 -3.55
CA ASN A 22 21.13 -8.42 -4.65
C ASN A 22 19.98 -9.41 -4.43
N VAL A 23 19.43 -9.88 -5.53
CA VAL A 23 18.51 -11.03 -5.61
C VAL A 23 19.06 -12.05 -6.58
N THR A 24 18.87 -13.34 -6.29
CA THR A 24 19.33 -14.45 -7.13
C THR A 24 18.10 -15.22 -7.58
N ASP A 25 18.01 -15.50 -8.88
CA ASP A 25 16.93 -16.33 -9.42
C ASP A 25 17.24 -17.84 -9.30
N VAL A 26 16.26 -18.68 -9.65
CA VAL A 26 16.39 -20.15 -9.62
C VAL A 26 17.42 -20.70 -10.60
N ASP A 27 17.83 -19.92 -11.59
CA ASP A 27 18.88 -20.26 -12.56
C ASP A 27 20.27 -19.84 -12.11
N GLY A 28 20.40 -19.21 -10.93
CA GLY A 28 21.63 -18.75 -10.33
C GLY A 28 22.11 -17.38 -10.84
N ASN A 29 21.29 -16.67 -11.62
CA ASN A 29 21.64 -15.31 -12.06
C ASN A 29 21.47 -14.31 -10.90
N VAL A 30 22.42 -13.41 -10.76
CA VAL A 30 22.41 -12.39 -9.71
C VAL A 30 22.04 -11.02 -10.30
N PHE A 31 21.07 -10.35 -9.69
CA PHE A 31 20.59 -9.03 -10.08
C PHE A 31 20.66 -8.05 -8.93
N TYR A 32 20.79 -6.76 -9.23
CA TYR A 32 20.51 -5.72 -8.26
C TYR A 32 19.00 -5.56 -8.06
N ASP A 33 18.55 -5.56 -6.80
CA ASP A 33 17.16 -5.28 -6.47
C ASP A 33 16.87 -3.78 -6.53
N LEU A 34 16.49 -3.30 -7.71
CA LEU A 34 16.10 -1.90 -7.92
C LEU A 34 14.63 -1.65 -7.53
N THR A 35 13.88 -2.70 -7.24
CA THR A 35 12.48 -2.58 -6.86
C THR A 35 12.29 -2.24 -5.38
N GLY A 36 13.24 -2.68 -4.56
CA GLY A 36 13.21 -2.48 -3.12
C GLY A 36 11.88 -2.92 -2.48
N SER A 37 11.24 -3.98 -3.01
CA SER A 37 9.93 -4.44 -2.57
C SER A 37 8.91 -3.29 -2.52
N TYR A 38 8.78 -2.55 -3.61
CA TYR A 38 7.92 -1.35 -3.72
C TYR A 38 8.28 -0.22 -2.73
N GLY A 39 9.57 -0.06 -2.43
CA GLY A 39 10.06 0.98 -1.52
C GLY A 39 10.04 0.60 -0.03
N VAL A 40 9.66 -0.63 0.31
CA VAL A 40 9.66 -1.10 1.70
C VAL A 40 11.05 -1.51 2.15
N ASN A 41 11.87 -2.10 1.27
CA ASN A 41 13.21 -2.61 1.58
C ASN A 41 14.28 -1.52 1.40
N ILE A 42 14.30 -0.51 2.27
CA ILE A 42 15.25 0.61 2.20
C ILE A 42 16.58 0.35 2.93
N PHE A 43 16.65 -0.65 3.80
CA PHE A 43 17.84 -0.99 4.60
C PHE A 43 18.60 -2.21 4.07
N GLY A 44 18.17 -2.76 2.93
CA GLY A 44 18.74 -3.96 2.34
C GLY A 44 18.16 -5.26 2.90
N ASN A 45 18.32 -6.34 2.13
CA ASN A 45 17.68 -7.62 2.42
C ASN A 45 18.11 -8.24 3.76
N ASP A 46 19.38 -8.09 4.14
CA ASP A 46 19.92 -8.74 5.35
C ASP A 46 19.32 -8.14 6.63
N PHE A 47 19.11 -6.83 6.67
CA PHE A 47 18.40 -6.17 7.78
C PHE A 47 17.00 -6.73 7.99
N TYR A 48 16.25 -6.93 6.91
CA TYR A 48 14.90 -7.50 7.01
C TYR A 48 14.90 -8.97 7.42
N LYS A 49 15.91 -9.74 7.00
CA LYS A 49 16.08 -11.13 7.48
C LYS A 49 16.31 -11.19 9.00
N GLU A 50 17.10 -10.28 9.54
CA GLU A 50 17.31 -10.16 10.99
C GLU A 50 16.00 -9.81 11.72
N CYS A 51 15.22 -8.86 11.18
CA CYS A 51 13.91 -8.52 11.72
C CYS A 51 12.93 -9.70 11.68
N ILE A 52 12.91 -10.46 10.57
CA ILE A 52 12.07 -11.66 10.41
C ILE A 52 12.46 -12.73 11.44
N ALA A 53 13.76 -13.02 11.60
CA ALA A 53 14.24 -14.00 12.57
C ALA A 53 13.87 -13.63 14.03
N ALA A 54 14.01 -12.35 14.37
CA ALA A 54 13.59 -11.85 15.68
C ALA A 54 12.07 -11.96 15.90
N ALA A 55 11.28 -11.64 14.87
CA ALA A 55 9.82 -11.77 14.92
C ALA A 55 9.38 -13.25 15.01
N GLU A 56 10.01 -14.14 14.24
CA GLU A 56 9.74 -15.58 14.26
C GLU A 56 9.96 -16.17 15.65
N THR A 57 11.04 -15.82 16.33
CA THR A 57 11.32 -16.27 17.70
C THR A 57 10.19 -15.91 18.66
N ARG A 58 9.66 -14.70 18.57
CA ARG A 58 8.51 -14.26 19.39
C ARG A 58 7.21 -14.97 19.00
N ALA A 59 6.97 -15.12 17.71
CA ALA A 59 5.77 -15.78 17.19
C ALA A 59 5.72 -17.25 17.60
N ARG A 60 6.85 -17.95 17.58
CA ARG A 60 6.94 -19.35 18.06
C ARG A 60 6.66 -19.47 19.56
N ALA A 61 7.13 -18.54 20.37
CA ALA A 61 6.87 -18.52 21.81
C ALA A 61 5.40 -18.22 22.13
N LEU A 62 4.76 -17.36 21.35
CA LEU A 62 3.35 -17.03 21.52
C LEU A 62 2.42 -18.16 21.04
N GLY A 63 2.79 -18.84 19.94
CA GLY A 63 1.93 -19.78 19.24
C GLY A 63 0.79 -19.12 18.45
N PRO A 64 -0.13 -19.91 17.88
CA PRO A 64 -1.20 -19.41 17.02
C PRO A 64 -2.37 -18.85 17.84
N VAL A 65 -2.13 -17.80 18.61
CA VAL A 65 -3.18 -17.12 19.39
C VAL A 65 -3.81 -16.04 18.54
N LEU A 66 -5.12 -16.15 18.30
CA LEU A 66 -5.91 -15.22 17.50
C LEU A 66 -6.88 -14.43 18.39
N GLY A 67 -7.08 -13.17 18.04
CA GLY A 67 -8.02 -12.25 18.69
C GLY A 67 -7.38 -11.31 19.70
N PRO A 68 -6.69 -11.78 20.77
CA PRO A 68 -6.01 -10.87 21.69
C PRO A 68 -4.76 -10.25 21.06
N TYR A 69 -4.43 -9.05 21.50
CA TYR A 69 -3.22 -8.34 21.06
C TYR A 69 -1.99 -8.76 21.86
N HIS A 70 -0.85 -8.87 21.18
CA HIS A 70 0.44 -9.00 21.85
C HIS A 70 0.87 -7.65 22.45
N PRO A 71 1.48 -7.60 23.65
CA PRO A 71 1.91 -6.34 24.27
C PRO A 71 2.82 -5.45 23.43
N VAL A 72 3.58 -6.01 22.49
CA VAL A 72 4.43 -5.24 21.55
C VAL A 72 3.66 -4.23 20.73
N ILE A 73 2.34 -4.41 20.58
CA ILE A 73 1.52 -3.47 19.81
C ILE A 73 1.47 -2.08 20.47
N THR A 74 1.51 -2.04 21.79
CA THR A 74 1.51 -0.78 22.54
C THR A 74 2.73 0.07 22.20
N ASP A 75 3.91 -0.54 22.15
CA ASP A 75 5.14 0.16 21.76
C ASP A 75 5.09 0.63 20.30
N ASN A 76 4.58 -0.21 19.41
CA ASN A 76 4.45 0.13 18.00
C ASN A 76 3.47 1.29 17.80
N VAL A 77 2.31 1.27 18.46
CA VAL A 77 1.34 2.37 18.39
C VAL A 77 1.97 3.66 18.90
N ARG A 78 2.61 3.64 20.08
CA ARG A 78 3.27 4.81 20.64
C ARG A 78 4.29 5.42 19.67
N ARG A 79 5.19 4.61 19.11
CA ARG A 79 6.21 5.07 18.14
C ARG A 79 5.60 5.64 16.87
N LEU A 80 4.55 5.00 16.34
CA LEU A 80 3.88 5.48 15.14
C LEU A 80 3.11 6.78 15.38
N CYS A 81 2.48 6.95 16.55
CA CYS A 81 1.88 8.21 16.95
C CYS A 81 2.94 9.33 17.07
N GLU A 82 4.10 9.04 17.68
CA GLU A 82 5.22 9.98 17.79
C GLU A 82 5.75 10.41 16.41
N ILE A 83 5.91 9.46 15.46
CA ILE A 83 6.42 9.72 14.11
C ILE A 83 5.40 10.48 13.26
N SER A 84 4.13 10.08 13.31
CA SER A 84 3.07 10.65 12.48
C SER A 84 2.50 11.97 13.03
N GLY A 85 2.63 12.21 14.33
CA GLY A 85 1.97 13.32 15.02
C GLY A 85 0.44 13.13 15.14
N LEU A 86 -0.06 11.89 14.96
CA LEU A 86 -1.47 11.54 15.09
C LEU A 86 -1.71 10.80 16.40
N ASP A 87 -2.95 10.90 16.92
CA ASP A 87 -3.32 10.35 18.23
C ASP A 87 -3.60 8.84 18.20
N GLU A 88 -3.97 8.30 17.03
CA GLU A 88 -4.41 6.92 16.89
C GLU A 88 -3.79 6.23 15.66
N VAL A 89 -3.57 4.93 15.78
CA VAL A 89 -3.06 4.07 14.72
C VAL A 89 -3.89 2.79 14.65
N SER A 90 -4.22 2.36 13.44
CA SER A 90 -4.80 1.04 13.18
C SER A 90 -3.93 0.23 12.23
N PHE A 91 -3.88 -1.08 12.44
CA PHE A 91 -3.09 -2.01 11.61
C PHE A 91 -4.02 -2.80 10.69
N HIS A 92 -3.57 -2.99 9.46
CA HIS A 92 -4.28 -3.72 8.42
C HIS A 92 -3.33 -4.68 7.70
N MET A 93 -3.88 -5.73 7.09
CA MET A 93 -3.08 -6.76 6.43
C MET A 93 -2.50 -6.31 5.08
N SER A 94 -3.03 -5.23 4.52
CA SER A 94 -2.54 -4.67 3.24
C SER A 94 -2.78 -3.17 3.16
N GLY A 95 -2.04 -2.49 2.28
CA GLY A 95 -2.26 -1.08 1.98
C GLY A 95 -3.67 -0.82 1.42
N THR A 96 -4.21 -1.75 0.63
CA THR A 96 -5.60 -1.67 0.14
C THR A 96 -6.60 -1.59 1.29
N GLU A 97 -6.49 -2.47 2.28
CA GLU A 97 -7.38 -2.48 3.45
C GLU A 97 -7.22 -1.20 4.28
N ALA A 98 -5.99 -0.75 4.49
CA ALA A 98 -5.72 0.50 5.21
C ALA A 98 -6.40 1.70 4.53
N VAL A 99 -6.26 1.83 3.21
CA VAL A 99 -6.91 2.92 2.45
C VAL A 99 -8.43 2.77 2.46
N MET A 100 -8.96 1.56 2.29
CA MET A 100 -10.41 1.31 2.40
C MET A 100 -10.96 1.77 3.75
N GLN A 101 -10.27 1.44 4.82
CA GLN A 101 -10.69 1.83 6.17
C GLN A 101 -10.60 3.35 6.37
N ALA A 102 -9.54 3.99 5.90
CA ALA A 102 -9.41 5.44 5.93
C ALA A 102 -10.56 6.15 5.19
N VAL A 103 -10.92 5.65 3.99
CA VAL A 103 -12.05 6.18 3.23
C VAL A 103 -13.39 5.97 3.96
N ARG A 104 -13.60 4.80 4.58
CA ARG A 104 -14.79 4.54 5.38
C ARG A 104 -14.91 5.50 6.56
N LEU A 105 -13.83 5.76 7.27
CA LEU A 105 -13.80 6.71 8.37
C LEU A 105 -14.09 8.13 7.89
N ALA A 106 -13.50 8.55 6.77
CA ALA A 106 -13.75 9.86 6.18
C ALA A 106 -15.23 10.03 5.77
N ARG A 107 -15.82 9.04 5.13
CA ARG A 107 -17.26 9.01 4.79
C ARG A 107 -18.14 9.06 6.04
N TYR A 108 -17.81 8.28 7.04
CA TYR A 108 -18.56 8.27 8.30
C TYR A 108 -18.50 9.63 9.00
N HIS A 109 -17.34 10.21 9.10
CA HIS A 109 -17.12 11.50 9.78
C HIS A 109 -17.78 12.67 9.04
N THR A 110 -17.57 12.75 7.73
CA THR A 110 -18.06 13.87 6.91
C THR A 110 -19.53 13.74 6.50
N LYS A 111 -20.11 12.54 6.58
CA LYS A 111 -21.43 12.19 6.05
C LYS A 111 -21.55 12.42 4.54
N ARG A 112 -20.42 12.32 3.81
CA ARG A 112 -20.33 12.48 2.36
C ARG A 112 -19.92 11.16 1.72
N SER A 113 -20.30 10.95 0.46
CA SER A 113 -20.09 9.66 -0.21
C SER A 113 -18.84 9.59 -1.07
N HIS A 114 -18.47 10.69 -1.75
CA HIS A 114 -17.47 10.65 -2.79
C HIS A 114 -16.04 10.79 -2.27
N LEU A 115 -15.14 10.03 -2.86
CA LEU A 115 -13.72 10.25 -2.76
C LEU A 115 -13.19 10.89 -4.05
N VAL A 116 -12.07 11.59 -3.94
CA VAL A 116 -11.30 12.08 -5.08
C VAL A 116 -9.98 11.33 -5.15
N ARG A 117 -9.56 10.98 -6.35
CA ARG A 117 -8.24 10.45 -6.65
C ARG A 117 -7.68 11.06 -7.92
N PHE A 118 -6.39 10.94 -8.14
CA PHE A 118 -5.73 11.45 -9.34
C PHE A 118 -5.43 10.32 -10.34
N ALA A 119 -5.46 10.64 -11.64
CA ALA A 119 -5.14 9.69 -12.69
C ALA A 119 -3.70 9.19 -12.54
N GLY A 120 -3.52 7.87 -12.71
CA GLY A 120 -2.21 7.22 -12.55
C GLY A 120 -1.81 6.88 -11.11
N ALA A 121 -2.44 7.48 -10.10
CA ALA A 121 -2.13 7.17 -8.71
C ALA A 121 -2.72 5.81 -8.30
N TYR A 122 -1.94 5.03 -7.53
CA TYR A 122 -2.36 3.74 -6.98
C TYR A 122 -2.73 3.85 -5.51
N HIS A 123 -3.95 3.43 -5.18
CA HIS A 123 -4.50 3.46 -3.83
C HIS A 123 -5.14 2.13 -3.41
N GLY A 124 -4.69 1.04 -4.01
CA GLY A 124 -5.29 -0.29 -3.85
C GLY A 124 -6.14 -0.70 -5.04
N TRP A 125 -6.79 -1.85 -4.94
CA TRP A 125 -7.43 -2.52 -6.07
C TRP A 125 -8.96 -2.63 -5.95
N TRP A 126 -9.60 -2.02 -4.95
CA TRP A 126 -11.07 -2.07 -4.88
C TRP A 126 -11.75 -1.06 -5.83
N GLY A 127 -13.04 -1.25 -6.09
CA GLY A 127 -13.80 -0.57 -7.12
C GLY A 127 -13.75 0.95 -7.13
N ASP A 128 -13.68 1.59 -5.97
CA ASP A 128 -13.69 3.07 -5.89
C ASP A 128 -12.36 3.70 -6.33
N VAL A 129 -11.26 2.96 -6.26
CA VAL A 129 -9.91 3.50 -6.54
C VAL A 129 -9.25 2.92 -7.78
N GLN A 130 -9.73 1.79 -8.30
CA GLN A 130 -9.20 1.16 -9.51
C GLN A 130 -10.32 0.89 -10.54
N PRO A 131 -10.90 1.91 -11.15
CA PRO A 131 -11.81 1.73 -12.28
C PRO A 131 -11.03 1.36 -13.55
N GLY A 132 -11.69 0.70 -14.48
CA GLY A 132 -11.13 0.38 -15.78
C GLY A 132 -10.86 -1.11 -15.97
N ILE A 133 -9.78 -1.45 -16.68
CA ILE A 133 -9.45 -2.84 -17.04
C ILE A 133 -9.31 -3.70 -15.79
N GLY A 134 -10.06 -4.80 -15.74
CA GLY A 134 -10.11 -5.72 -14.60
C GLY A 134 -11.17 -5.36 -13.54
N ASN A 135 -11.83 -4.21 -13.65
CA ASN A 135 -12.96 -3.86 -12.81
C ASN A 135 -14.18 -3.57 -13.70
N PRO A 136 -15.11 -4.54 -13.85
CA PRO A 136 -16.29 -4.40 -14.71
C PRO A 136 -17.34 -3.46 -14.12
N VAL A 137 -17.22 -3.10 -12.83
CA VAL A 137 -18.17 -2.20 -12.17
C VAL A 137 -17.64 -0.77 -12.24
N PRO A 138 -18.41 0.19 -12.79
CA PRO A 138 -18.04 1.59 -12.76
C PRO A 138 -17.91 2.09 -11.33
N ALA A 139 -16.89 2.91 -11.07
CA ALA A 139 -16.77 3.58 -9.77
C ALA A 139 -17.94 4.57 -9.61
N ALA A 140 -18.82 4.30 -8.67
CA ALA A 140 -20.04 5.11 -8.46
C ALA A 140 -19.75 6.38 -7.62
N ASP A 141 -19.00 6.23 -6.54
CA ASP A 141 -18.78 7.28 -5.54
C ASP A 141 -17.34 7.79 -5.55
N SER A 142 -16.79 8.03 -6.74
CA SER A 142 -15.44 8.58 -6.90
C SER A 142 -15.31 9.54 -8.08
N TYR A 143 -14.48 10.56 -7.90
CA TYR A 143 -14.03 11.46 -8.94
C TYR A 143 -12.56 11.18 -9.26
N THR A 144 -12.26 11.00 -10.56
CA THR A 144 -10.88 10.94 -11.03
C THR A 144 -10.51 12.27 -11.63
N LEU A 145 -9.53 12.95 -11.04
CA LEU A 145 -8.97 14.19 -11.56
C LEU A 145 -7.70 13.88 -12.36
N ALA A 146 -7.46 14.63 -13.43
CA ALA A 146 -6.33 14.36 -14.30
C ALA A 146 -4.99 14.69 -13.64
N ASP A 147 -4.95 15.78 -12.90
CA ASP A 147 -3.74 16.33 -12.30
C ASP A 147 -4.06 17.28 -11.12
N MET A 148 -3.05 17.92 -10.56
CA MET A 148 -3.20 18.92 -9.50
C MET A 148 -3.29 20.36 -10.05
N SER A 149 -3.98 20.57 -11.17
CA SER A 149 -4.16 21.86 -11.82
C SER A 149 -5.24 22.72 -11.16
N GLU A 150 -5.33 23.98 -11.58
CA GLU A 150 -6.42 24.89 -11.23
C GLU A 150 -7.80 24.37 -11.64
N ALA A 151 -7.89 23.56 -12.71
CA ALA A 151 -9.14 22.91 -13.10
C ALA A 151 -9.60 21.92 -12.04
N SER A 152 -8.70 21.07 -11.56
CA SER A 152 -8.94 20.13 -10.47
C SER A 152 -9.30 20.85 -9.16
N LEU A 153 -8.60 21.92 -8.84
CA LEU A 153 -8.90 22.73 -7.67
C LEU A 153 -10.30 23.37 -7.72
N ARG A 154 -10.78 23.77 -8.91
CA ARG A 154 -12.15 24.24 -9.08
C ARG A 154 -13.19 23.14 -8.79
N VAL A 155 -12.91 21.89 -9.14
CA VAL A 155 -13.79 20.76 -8.79
C VAL A 155 -13.87 20.61 -7.27
N LEU A 156 -12.71 20.56 -6.60
CA LEU A 156 -12.65 20.44 -5.13
C LEU A 156 -13.41 21.56 -4.40
N ARG A 157 -13.34 22.79 -4.90
CA ARG A 157 -14.04 23.94 -4.33
C ARG A 157 -15.56 23.91 -4.54
N ARG A 158 -16.02 23.34 -5.65
CA ARG A 158 -17.45 23.34 -6.04
C ARG A 158 -18.24 22.16 -5.50
N ARG A 159 -17.62 20.98 -5.43
CA ARG A 159 -18.28 19.77 -4.97
C ARG A 159 -18.44 19.76 -3.46
N ARG A 160 -19.64 19.40 -3.01
CA ARG A 160 -19.99 19.36 -1.58
C ARG A 160 -20.15 17.92 -1.04
N ASP A 161 -20.04 16.95 -1.93
CA ASP A 161 -20.22 15.52 -1.68
C ASP A 161 -18.89 14.77 -1.43
N ILE A 162 -17.76 15.48 -1.48
CA ILE A 162 -16.43 14.89 -1.29
C ILE A 162 -16.15 14.64 0.18
N ALA A 163 -15.91 13.38 0.53
CA ALA A 163 -15.52 12.92 1.86
C ALA A 163 -14.01 13.05 2.10
N CYS A 164 -13.21 12.69 1.08
CA CYS A 164 -11.75 12.75 1.18
C CYS A 164 -11.09 12.87 -0.22
N VAL A 165 -9.84 13.25 -0.20
CA VAL A 165 -8.95 13.29 -1.37
C VAL A 165 -7.79 12.35 -1.12
N LEU A 166 -7.57 11.39 -2.01
CA LEU A 166 -6.44 10.48 -1.97
C LEU A 166 -5.32 11.03 -2.86
N VAL A 167 -4.15 11.20 -2.28
CA VAL A 167 -2.98 11.75 -2.95
C VAL A 167 -1.81 10.78 -2.80
N ASN A 168 -1.16 10.47 -3.92
CA ASN A 168 0.17 9.89 -3.91
C ASN A 168 1.16 11.05 -4.14
N PRO A 169 2.04 11.36 -3.19
CA PRO A 169 2.90 12.55 -3.28
C PRO A 169 4.11 12.39 -4.23
N LEU A 170 4.25 11.23 -4.90
CA LEU A 170 5.35 10.94 -5.84
C LEU A 170 4.88 11.02 -7.29
#